data_328a59799b27691cfaad53f899371524
#
_entry.id   328a59799b27691cfaad53f899371524
#
_cell.length_a   1.000
_cell.length_b   1.000
_cell.length_c   1.000
_cell.angle_alpha   90.00
_cell.angle_beta   90.00
_cell.angle_gamma   90.00
#
_symmetry.space_group_name_H-M   'P 1'
#
loop_
_entity.id
_entity.type
_entity.pdbx_description
1 polymer ?
#
loop_
_entity_poly.entity_id
_entity_poly.type
_entity_poly.pdbx_seq_one_letter_code
_entity_poly.pdbx_strand_id
1 'polypeptide(L)'
;MSRATLFAVGAVLAGIGVTLGAFGAHALEARLTAERLATFETAVRYQMLHALAILAAALLGGERAVLAGLLFLVGIALFSGSLYLLVLTGVRWLGAITPLGGVAFIAGWGVLALAGLRALRA
;
A
#
# COMPACT_ATOMS: atom_id res chain seq x y z
N MET A 1 8.73 12.56 -8.72
CA MET A 1 9.14 12.36 -7.33
C MET A 1 10.55 11.81 -7.28
N SER A 2 11.39 12.36 -6.44
CA SER A 2 12.77 11.87 -6.28
C SER A 2 12.80 10.53 -5.53
N ARG A 3 13.90 9.78 -5.69
CA ARG A 3 14.13 8.54 -4.95
C ARG A 3 14.09 8.78 -3.44
N ALA A 4 14.71 9.86 -2.97
CA ALA A 4 14.74 10.20 -1.55
C ALA A 4 13.34 10.48 -1.02
N THR A 5 12.53 11.23 -1.76
CA THR A 5 11.13 11.50 -1.38
C THR A 5 10.31 10.22 -1.39
N LEU A 6 10.47 9.40 -2.41
CA LEU A 6 9.76 8.11 -2.51
C LEU A 6 10.12 7.19 -1.32
N PHE A 7 11.40 7.11 -0.97
CA PHE A 7 11.86 6.36 0.19
C PHE A 7 11.20 6.88 1.48
N ALA A 8 11.23 8.20 1.68
CA ALA A 8 10.61 8.81 2.87
C ALA A 8 9.10 8.53 2.95
N VAL A 9 8.40 8.62 1.81
CA VAL A 9 6.96 8.30 1.74
C VAL A 9 6.71 6.83 2.12
N GLY A 10 7.50 5.92 1.60
CA GLY A 10 7.40 4.49 1.96
C GLY A 10 7.61 4.26 3.46
N ALA A 11 8.62 4.90 4.04
CA ALA A 11 8.90 4.79 5.47
C ALA A 11 7.76 5.35 6.33
N VAL A 12 7.21 6.51 5.95
CA VAL A 12 6.06 7.12 6.66
C VAL A 12 4.83 6.21 6.58
N LEU A 13 4.54 5.66 5.39
CA LEU A 13 3.41 4.74 5.21
C LEU A 13 3.58 3.46 6.03
N ALA A 14 4.81 2.95 6.14
CA ALA A 14 5.11 1.80 7.00
C ALA A 14 4.86 2.14 8.48
N GLY A 15 5.32 3.30 8.94
CA GLY A 15 5.10 3.77 10.31
C GLY A 15 3.61 3.95 10.64
N ILE A 16 2.86 4.54 9.71
CA ILE A 16 1.40 4.67 9.84
C ILE A 16 0.75 3.28 9.88
N GLY A 17 1.20 2.36 9.02
CA GLY A 17 0.70 0.99 9.00
C GLY A 17 0.91 0.26 10.32
N VAL A 18 2.08 0.39 10.93
CA VAL A 18 2.35 -0.18 12.27
C VAL A 18 1.41 0.43 13.30
N THR A 19 1.24 1.76 13.28
CA THR A 19 0.36 2.46 14.21
C THR A 19 -1.09 1.96 14.09
N LEU A 20 -1.60 1.84 12.85
CA LEU A 20 -2.94 1.34 12.60
C LEU A 20 -3.08 -0.14 12.97
N GLY A 21 -2.10 -0.96 12.64
CA GLY A 21 -2.14 -2.40 12.91
C GLY A 21 -1.98 -2.75 14.37
N ALA A 22 -1.04 -2.09 15.08
CA ALA A 22 -0.76 -2.40 16.48
C ALA A 22 -1.75 -1.72 17.44
N PHE A 23 -2.09 -0.46 17.18
CA PHE A 23 -2.93 0.33 18.08
C PHE A 23 -4.36 0.52 17.58
N GLY A 24 -4.53 0.80 16.29
CA GLY A 24 -5.84 1.02 15.69
C GLY A 24 -6.72 -0.23 15.73
N ALA A 25 -6.19 -1.37 15.34
CA ALA A 25 -6.93 -2.64 15.38
C ALA A 25 -7.37 -2.97 16.81
N HIS A 26 -6.50 -2.80 17.79
CA HIS A 26 -6.82 -3.04 19.20
C HIS A 26 -7.92 -2.10 19.70
N ALA A 27 -7.82 -0.80 19.39
CA ALA A 27 -8.82 0.19 19.78
C ALA A 27 -10.18 -0.03 19.10
N LEU A 28 -10.18 -0.57 17.88
CA LEU A 28 -11.40 -0.82 17.09
C LEU A 28 -12.05 -2.17 17.37
N GLU A 29 -11.34 -3.09 18.00
CA GLU A 29 -11.82 -4.46 18.29
C GLU A 29 -13.18 -4.47 19.00
N ALA A 30 -13.39 -3.57 19.96
CA ALA A 30 -14.64 -3.48 20.69
C ALA A 30 -15.76 -2.72 19.95
N ARG A 31 -15.43 -2.04 18.85
CA ARG A 31 -16.36 -1.16 18.13
C ARG A 31 -16.78 -1.68 16.76
N LEU A 32 -16.02 -2.61 16.20
CA LEU A 32 -16.25 -3.15 14.86
C LEU A 32 -16.76 -4.59 14.97
N THR A 33 -17.57 -4.99 13.98
CA THR A 33 -17.90 -6.40 13.76
C THR A 33 -16.63 -7.16 13.39
N ALA A 34 -16.62 -8.48 13.59
CA ALA A 34 -15.51 -9.33 13.19
C ALA A 34 -15.18 -9.18 11.69
N GLU A 35 -16.20 -9.04 10.83
CA GLU A 35 -16.03 -8.84 9.40
C GLU A 35 -15.33 -7.50 9.09
N ARG A 36 -15.76 -6.41 9.71
CA ARG A 36 -15.13 -5.09 9.50
C ARG A 36 -13.72 -5.03 10.05
N LEU A 37 -13.47 -5.67 11.18
CA LEU A 37 -12.12 -5.76 11.74
C LEU A 37 -11.19 -6.52 10.79
N ALA A 38 -11.65 -7.62 10.20
CA ALA A 38 -10.89 -8.37 9.20
C ALA A 38 -10.60 -7.52 7.95
N THR A 39 -11.56 -6.71 7.51
CA THR A 39 -11.36 -5.76 6.39
C THR A 39 -10.32 -4.71 6.73
N PHE A 40 -10.35 -4.17 7.94
CA PHE A 40 -9.35 -3.21 8.43
C PHE A 40 -7.95 -3.84 8.44
N GLU A 41 -7.83 -5.06 8.94
CA GLU A 41 -6.55 -5.79 8.97
C GLU A 41 -6.03 -6.07 7.55
N THR A 42 -6.90 -6.38 6.60
CA THR A 42 -6.53 -6.52 5.19
C THR A 42 -5.95 -5.22 4.64
N ALA A 43 -6.60 -4.08 4.92
CA ALA A 43 -6.11 -2.77 4.49
C ALA A 43 -4.70 -2.48 5.04
N VAL A 44 -4.48 -2.75 6.32
CA VAL A 44 -3.18 -2.57 6.98
C VAL A 44 -2.11 -3.48 6.35
N ARG A 45 -2.44 -4.74 6.12
CA ARG A 45 -1.51 -5.72 5.54
C ARG A 45 -1.01 -5.29 4.16
N TYR A 46 -1.92 -4.91 3.28
CA TYR A 46 -1.55 -4.47 1.94
C TYR A 46 -0.80 -3.14 1.96
N GLN A 47 -1.14 -2.22 2.86
CA GLN A 47 -0.37 -1.00 3.08
C GLN A 47 1.07 -1.31 3.50
N MET A 48 1.26 -2.16 4.49
CA MET A 48 2.59 -2.52 5.00
C MET A 48 3.44 -3.19 3.92
N LEU A 49 2.87 -4.19 3.23
CA LEU A 49 3.57 -4.92 2.18
C LEU A 49 4.05 -3.96 1.08
N HIS A 50 3.18 -3.07 0.63
CA HIS A 50 3.50 -2.17 -0.47
C HIS A 50 4.29 -0.93 -0.02
N ALA A 51 4.21 -0.53 1.25
CA ALA A 51 5.14 0.45 1.81
C ALA A 51 6.59 -0.05 1.76
N LEU A 52 6.81 -1.33 2.12
CA LEU A 52 8.12 -1.96 1.98
C LEU A 52 8.54 -2.09 0.50
N ALA A 53 7.59 -2.39 -0.38
CA ALA A 53 7.86 -2.43 -1.82
C ALA A 53 8.27 -1.05 -2.36
N ILE A 54 7.70 0.03 -1.85
CA ILE A 54 8.11 1.41 -2.19
C ILE A 54 9.59 1.64 -1.78
N LEU A 55 9.97 1.20 -0.58
CA LEU A 55 11.37 1.30 -0.14
C LEU A 55 12.31 0.53 -1.07
N ALA A 56 11.92 -0.70 -1.44
CA ALA A 56 12.69 -1.53 -2.36
C ALA A 56 12.86 -0.85 -3.73
N ALA A 57 11.78 -0.29 -4.27
CA ALA A 57 11.80 0.44 -5.53
C ALA A 57 12.72 1.67 -5.46
N ALA A 58 12.64 2.45 -4.37
CA ALA A 58 13.50 3.61 -4.17
C ALA A 58 14.99 3.23 -4.08
N LEU A 59 15.29 2.12 -3.40
CA LEU A 59 16.66 1.61 -3.27
C LEU A 59 17.21 1.11 -4.62
N LEU A 60 16.40 0.37 -5.37
CA LEU A 60 16.80 -0.12 -6.70
C LEU A 60 17.13 1.06 -7.63
N GLY A 61 16.29 2.09 -7.63
CA GLY A 61 16.50 3.30 -8.40
C GLY A 61 16.21 3.14 -9.90
N GLY A 62 16.38 4.26 -10.60
CA GLY A 62 16.05 4.36 -12.03
C GLY A 62 14.58 4.71 -12.26
N GLU A 63 14.27 5.21 -13.45
CA GLU A 63 12.93 5.71 -13.78
C GLU A 63 11.84 4.66 -13.63
N ARG A 64 12.11 3.41 -14.02
CA ARG A 64 11.15 2.33 -13.92
C ARG A 64 10.89 1.91 -12.48
N ALA A 65 11.93 1.85 -11.67
CA ALA A 65 11.74 1.54 -10.25
C ALA A 65 10.94 2.64 -9.55
N VAL A 66 11.20 3.90 -9.88
CA VAL A 66 10.41 5.03 -9.37
C VAL A 66 8.95 4.91 -9.83
N LEU A 67 8.70 4.56 -11.09
CA LEU A 67 7.34 4.32 -11.59
C LEU A 67 6.64 3.20 -10.81
N ALA A 68 7.34 2.10 -10.56
CA ALA A 68 6.81 1.01 -9.74
C ALA A 68 6.42 1.51 -8.33
N GLY A 69 7.29 2.29 -7.71
CA GLY A 69 7.00 2.90 -6.40
C GLY A 69 5.77 3.79 -6.42
N LEU A 70 5.60 4.60 -7.47
CA LEU A 70 4.41 5.44 -7.64
C LEU A 70 3.14 4.61 -7.83
N LEU A 71 3.22 3.49 -8.58
CA LEU A 71 2.10 2.57 -8.74
C LEU A 71 1.72 1.91 -7.40
N PHE A 72 2.68 1.55 -6.59
CA PHE A 72 2.42 1.04 -5.24
C PHE A 72 1.77 2.12 -4.36
N LEU A 73 2.22 3.36 -4.45
CA LEU A 73 1.62 4.47 -3.71
C LEU A 73 0.15 4.69 -4.11
N VAL A 74 -0.13 4.73 -5.40
CA VAL A 74 -1.51 4.82 -5.91
C VAL A 74 -2.33 3.60 -5.45
N GLY A 75 -1.75 2.42 -5.51
CA GLY A 75 -2.38 1.20 -5.03
C GLY A 75 -2.75 1.27 -3.55
N ILE A 76 -1.87 1.76 -2.69
CA ILE A 76 -2.15 1.95 -1.25
C ILE A 76 -3.33 2.93 -1.08
N ALA A 77 -3.32 4.05 -1.79
CA ALA A 77 -4.38 5.04 -1.70
C ALA A 77 -5.74 4.47 -2.12
N LEU A 78 -5.80 3.75 -3.22
CA LEU A 78 -7.05 3.19 -3.75
C LEU A 78 -7.48 1.91 -3.01
N PHE A 79 -6.55 1.02 -2.71
CA PHE A 79 -6.87 -0.26 -2.05
C PHE A 79 -7.08 -0.08 -0.55
N SER A 80 -6.02 0.26 0.18
CA SER A 80 -6.10 0.40 1.63
C SER A 80 -6.95 1.60 2.03
N GLY A 81 -6.83 2.73 1.33
CA GLY A 81 -7.63 3.92 1.57
C GLY A 81 -9.13 3.67 1.44
N SER A 82 -9.57 2.99 0.38
CA SER A 82 -10.99 2.66 0.19
C SER A 82 -11.52 1.74 1.29
N LEU A 83 -10.71 0.76 1.72
CA LEU A 83 -11.08 -0.16 2.80
C LEU A 83 -11.15 0.55 4.16
N TYR A 84 -10.23 1.45 4.46
CA TYR A 84 -10.32 2.26 5.69
C TYR A 84 -11.60 3.09 5.71
N LEU A 85 -11.93 3.76 4.62
CA LEU A 85 -13.15 4.54 4.51
C LEU A 85 -14.40 3.67 4.61
N LEU A 86 -14.40 2.49 3.99
CA LEU A 86 -15.50 1.53 4.08
C LEU A 86 -15.74 1.10 5.53
N VAL A 87 -14.67 0.78 6.26
CA VAL A 87 -14.75 0.36 7.68
C VAL A 87 -15.30 1.49 8.54
N LEU A 88 -14.86 2.74 8.32
CA LEU A 88 -15.26 3.88 9.13
C LEU A 88 -16.67 4.40 8.81
N THR A 89 -17.08 4.33 7.55
CA THR A 89 -18.36 4.91 7.08
C THR A 89 -19.45 3.89 6.83
N GLY A 90 -19.10 2.63 6.59
CA GLY A 90 -20.04 1.59 6.19
C GLY A 90 -20.56 1.72 4.76
N VAL A 91 -19.99 2.62 3.96
CA VAL A 91 -20.40 2.87 2.57
C VAL A 91 -19.85 1.76 1.68
N ARG A 92 -20.71 0.85 1.26
CA ARG A 92 -20.33 -0.39 0.56
C ARG A 92 -19.74 -0.18 -0.83
N TRP A 93 -20.16 0.84 -1.58
CA TRP A 93 -19.65 1.08 -2.92
C TRP A 93 -18.15 1.41 -2.95
N LEU A 94 -17.58 1.83 -1.81
CA LEU A 94 -16.13 2.02 -1.68
C LEU A 94 -15.36 0.76 -2.00
N GLY A 95 -15.94 -0.41 -1.73
CA GLY A 95 -15.36 -1.70 -2.11
C GLY A 95 -15.17 -1.90 -3.62
N ALA A 96 -15.88 -1.12 -4.45
CA ALA A 96 -15.70 -1.14 -5.90
C ALA A 96 -14.43 -0.40 -6.35
N ILE A 97 -13.89 0.50 -5.53
CA ILE A 97 -12.62 1.20 -5.77
C ILE A 97 -11.43 0.29 -5.46
N THR A 98 -11.56 -0.59 -4.49
CA THR A 98 -10.49 -1.48 -4.01
C THR A 98 -9.83 -2.28 -5.14
N PRO A 99 -10.55 -2.92 -6.08
CA PRO A 99 -9.93 -3.63 -7.20
C PRO A 99 -9.05 -2.76 -8.10
N LEU A 100 -9.36 -1.48 -8.24
CA LEU A 100 -8.51 -0.55 -9.00
C LEU A 100 -7.14 -0.39 -8.33
N GLY A 101 -7.12 -0.33 -7.02
CA GLY A 101 -5.87 -0.34 -6.25
C GLY A 101 -5.12 -1.66 -6.41
N GLY A 102 -5.83 -2.77 -6.44
CA GLY A 102 -5.25 -4.10 -6.72
C GLY A 102 -4.56 -4.16 -8.09
N VAL A 103 -5.18 -3.60 -9.12
CA VAL A 103 -4.59 -3.50 -10.46
C VAL A 103 -3.31 -2.64 -10.43
N ALA A 104 -3.33 -1.52 -9.72
CA ALA A 104 -2.14 -0.67 -9.55
C ALA A 104 -1.00 -1.45 -8.87
N PHE A 105 -1.29 -2.24 -7.85
CA PHE A 105 -0.31 -3.10 -7.20
C PHE A 105 0.30 -4.11 -8.17
N ILE A 106 -0.54 -4.82 -8.92
CA ILE A 106 -0.07 -5.83 -9.88
C ILE A 106 0.80 -5.17 -10.95
N ALA A 107 0.38 -4.04 -11.49
CA ALA A 107 1.17 -3.28 -12.45
C ALA A 107 2.52 -2.84 -11.85
N GLY A 108 2.52 -2.37 -10.60
CA GLY A 108 3.72 -1.98 -9.88
C GLY A 108 4.72 -3.13 -9.76
N TRP A 109 4.25 -4.34 -9.41
CA TRP A 109 5.10 -5.52 -9.32
C TRP A 109 5.68 -5.92 -10.67
N GLY A 110 4.89 -5.86 -11.74
CA GLY A 110 5.36 -6.13 -13.10
C GLY A 110 6.46 -5.15 -13.53
N VAL A 111 6.25 -3.86 -13.30
CA VAL A 111 7.25 -2.82 -13.61
C VAL A 111 8.51 -2.99 -12.76
N LEU A 112 8.36 -3.32 -11.47
CA LEU A 112 9.50 -3.55 -10.59
C LEU A 112 10.33 -4.76 -11.02
N ALA A 113 9.66 -5.83 -11.44
CA ALA A 113 10.32 -7.03 -11.96
C ALA A 113 11.17 -6.68 -13.20
N LEU A 114 10.62 -5.93 -14.14
CA LEU A 114 11.36 -5.48 -15.33
C LEU A 114 12.52 -4.55 -14.96
N ALA A 115 12.32 -3.64 -14.02
CA ALA A 115 13.37 -2.76 -13.53
C ALA A 115 14.52 -3.56 -12.91
N GLY A 116 14.19 -4.55 -12.08
CA GLY A 116 15.17 -5.43 -11.44
C GLY A 116 15.97 -6.25 -12.43
N LEU A 117 15.30 -6.86 -13.42
CA LEU A 117 15.98 -7.62 -14.48
C LEU A 117 17.02 -6.79 -15.22
N ARG A 118 16.71 -5.53 -15.50
CA ARG A 118 17.64 -4.63 -16.21
C ARG A 118 18.76 -4.14 -15.32
N ALA A 119 18.45 -3.74 -14.08
CA ALA A 119 19.43 -3.23 -13.14
C ALA A 119 20.45 -4.29 -12.73
N LEU A 120 20.02 -5.55 -12.54
CA LEU A 120 20.87 -6.62 -12.04
C LEU A 120 21.62 -7.37 -13.15
N ARG A 121 21.30 -7.13 -14.41
CA ARG A 121 22.05 -7.62 -15.57
C ARG A 121 23.19 -6.72 -16.00
N ALA A 122 23.15 -5.45 -15.62
CA ALA A 122 24.20 -4.48 -15.90
C ALA A 122 25.46 -4.66 -14.99
#